data_8ad1a0653e9cb0f5a32deb714626439a
#
_entry.id   8ad1a0653e9cb0f5a32deb714626439a
#
_cell.length_a   1.000
_cell.length_b   1.000
_cell.length_c   1.000
_cell.angle_alpha   90.00
_cell.angle_beta   90.00
_cell.angle_gamma   90.00
#
_symmetry.space_group_name_H-M   'P 1'
#
loop_
_entity.id
_entity.type
_entity.pdbx_description
1 polymer ?
#
loop_
_entity_poly.entity_id
_entity_poly.type
_entity_poly.pdbx_seq_one_letter_code
_entity_poly.pdbx_strand_id
1 'polypeptide(L)'
;MEGIDHLDLVVADLGRSLAFYRGLLAPLGYERESTIVGERGEYVTYLGRVEGGGSIGLRERQSDARAAPYDRYAIGAHHVAFAAASRAVVDERAQWLAAHGVAIESGPEEYGYAPGYYAVFFYDPDGIKLELLHRPDYWAPR
;
A
#
# COMPACT_ATOMS: atom_id res chain seq x y z
N MET A 1 17.11 5.53 11.56
CA MET A 1 16.42 6.07 10.36
C MET A 1 15.31 6.99 10.83
N GLU A 2 15.21 8.17 10.27
CA GLU A 2 14.15 9.13 10.58
C GLU A 2 13.10 9.10 9.48
N GLY A 3 11.82 9.25 9.82
CA GLY A 3 10.72 9.22 8.87
C GLY A 3 9.49 8.51 9.44
N ILE A 4 8.60 8.09 8.55
CA ILE A 4 7.42 7.31 8.95
C ILE A 4 7.88 5.89 9.30
N ASP A 5 7.67 5.48 10.55
CA ASP A 5 8.00 4.13 11.02
C ASP A 5 6.98 3.10 10.50
N HIS A 6 5.69 3.36 10.72
CA HIS A 6 4.63 2.49 10.22
C HIS A 6 3.36 3.28 9.89
N LEU A 7 2.53 2.69 9.05
CA LEU A 7 1.19 3.14 8.73
C LEU A 7 0.22 1.99 8.96
N ASP A 8 -0.75 2.17 9.86
CA ASP A 8 -1.79 1.17 10.13
C ASP A 8 -3.05 1.46 9.30
N LEU A 9 -3.53 0.43 8.62
CA LEU A 9 -4.79 0.43 7.89
C LEU A 9 -5.79 -0.50 8.60
N VAL A 10 -7.00 -0.04 8.78
CA VAL A 10 -8.11 -0.87 9.25
C VAL A 10 -8.76 -1.54 8.05
N VAL A 11 -8.88 -2.86 8.09
CA VAL A 11 -9.38 -3.69 7.00
C VAL A 11 -10.58 -4.52 7.46
N ALA A 12 -11.49 -4.83 6.55
CA ALA A 12 -12.69 -5.57 6.88
C ALA A 12 -12.42 -7.05 7.20
N ASP A 13 -11.45 -7.66 6.51
CA ASP A 13 -11.04 -9.06 6.66
C ASP A 13 -9.51 -9.13 6.62
N LEU A 14 -8.91 -9.44 7.77
CA LEU A 14 -7.45 -9.46 7.92
C LEU A 14 -6.80 -10.51 7.02
N GLY A 15 -7.38 -11.71 6.92
CA GLY A 15 -6.82 -12.79 6.10
C GLY A 15 -6.80 -12.44 4.61
N ARG A 16 -7.90 -11.88 4.10
CA ARG A 16 -8.02 -11.41 2.70
C ARG A 16 -7.03 -10.30 2.41
N SER A 17 -6.97 -9.30 3.26
CA SER A 17 -6.06 -8.16 3.08
C SER A 17 -4.60 -8.56 3.20
N LEU A 18 -4.25 -9.45 4.15
CA LEU A 18 -2.88 -9.98 4.26
C LEU A 18 -2.43 -10.71 2.99
N ALA A 19 -3.28 -11.56 2.42
CA ALA A 19 -2.96 -12.25 1.16
C ALA A 19 -2.67 -11.24 0.03
N PHE A 20 -3.49 -10.21 -0.08
CA PHE A 20 -3.30 -9.13 -1.06
C PHE A 20 -1.99 -8.36 -0.84
N TYR A 21 -1.79 -7.81 0.36
CA TYR A 21 -0.62 -6.98 0.65
C TYR A 21 0.69 -7.77 0.64
N ARG A 22 0.70 -9.03 1.09
CA ARG A 22 1.88 -9.91 0.95
C ARG A 22 2.26 -10.09 -0.51
N GLY A 23 1.31 -10.45 -1.36
CA GLY A 23 1.57 -10.66 -2.79
C GLY A 23 2.01 -9.39 -3.52
N LEU A 24 1.40 -8.26 -3.16
CA LEU A 24 1.72 -6.97 -3.74
C LEU A 24 3.13 -6.47 -3.35
N LEU A 25 3.44 -6.55 -2.06
CA LEU A 25 4.56 -5.82 -1.46
C LEU A 25 5.84 -6.65 -1.27
N ALA A 26 5.78 -7.98 -1.32
CA ALA A 26 6.97 -8.81 -1.17
C ALA A 26 8.08 -8.45 -2.20
N PRO A 27 7.79 -8.27 -3.50
CA PRO A 27 8.80 -7.85 -4.47
C PRO A 27 9.35 -6.42 -4.25
N LEU A 28 8.71 -5.64 -3.38
CA LEU A 28 9.18 -4.33 -2.96
C LEU A 28 10.00 -4.38 -1.65
N GLY A 29 10.28 -5.59 -1.16
CA GLY A 29 11.09 -5.83 0.03
C GLY A 29 10.32 -5.85 1.36
N TYR A 30 8.98 -5.89 1.36
CA TYR A 30 8.15 -6.05 2.56
C TYR A 30 7.99 -7.54 2.90
N GLU A 31 9.06 -8.16 3.38
CA GLU A 31 9.11 -9.61 3.63
C GLU A 31 9.17 -9.97 5.11
N ARG A 32 9.35 -8.98 5.99
CA ARG A 32 9.27 -9.20 7.44
C ARG A 32 7.82 -9.15 7.88
N GLU A 33 7.43 -10.10 8.73
CA GLU A 33 6.08 -10.15 9.27
C GLU A 33 6.11 -10.30 10.78
N SER A 34 5.28 -9.53 11.48
CA SER A 34 5.04 -9.70 12.91
C SER A 34 3.58 -9.41 13.23
N THR A 35 3.02 -10.15 14.18
CA THR A 35 1.65 -9.95 14.64
C THR A 35 1.67 -9.60 16.12
N ILE A 36 0.91 -8.57 16.48
CA ILE A 36 0.67 -8.17 17.87
C ILE A 36 -0.82 -8.18 18.18
N VAL A 37 -1.15 -8.09 19.45
CA VAL A 37 -2.52 -7.82 19.92
C VAL A 37 -2.61 -6.32 20.18
N GLY A 38 -3.60 -5.68 19.56
CA GLY A 38 -3.86 -4.24 19.72
C GLY A 38 -4.57 -3.91 21.03
N GLU A 39 -4.84 -2.64 21.24
CA GLU A 39 -5.39 -2.08 22.47
C GLU A 39 -6.81 -2.57 22.81
N ARG A 40 -7.55 -3.07 21.85
CA ARG A 40 -8.91 -3.62 22.03
C ARG A 40 -8.97 -5.13 21.84
N GLY A 41 -7.83 -5.81 21.82
CA GLY A 41 -7.74 -7.26 21.65
C GLY A 41 -7.73 -7.72 20.19
N GLU A 42 -7.76 -6.79 19.23
CA GLU A 42 -7.65 -7.11 17.80
C GLU A 42 -6.24 -7.53 17.41
N TYR A 43 -6.14 -8.38 16.39
CA TYR A 43 -4.85 -8.70 15.80
C TYR A 43 -4.40 -7.60 14.84
N VAL A 44 -3.13 -7.26 14.93
CA VAL A 44 -2.46 -6.34 14.00
C VAL A 44 -1.25 -7.05 13.41
N THR A 45 -1.22 -7.20 12.10
CA THR A 45 -0.09 -7.82 11.41
C THR A 45 0.66 -6.76 10.61
N TYR A 46 1.94 -6.63 10.89
CA TYR A 46 2.84 -5.71 10.19
C TYR A 46 3.61 -6.43 9.10
N LEU A 47 3.63 -5.82 7.92
CA LEU A 47 4.52 -6.18 6.82
C LEU A 47 5.62 -5.14 6.76
N GLY A 48 6.83 -5.51 7.14
CA GLY A 48 7.97 -4.62 7.25
C GLY A 48 9.01 -4.84 6.14
N ARG A 49 9.67 -3.77 5.74
CA ARG A 49 10.77 -3.86 4.78
C ARG A 49 11.99 -4.52 5.41
N VAL A 50 12.68 -5.34 4.62
CA VAL A 50 13.95 -5.97 5.02
C VAL A 50 15.05 -4.91 5.14
N GLU A 51 15.05 -3.96 4.20
CA GLU A 51 16.00 -2.85 4.17
C GLU A 51 15.26 -1.51 4.12
N GLY A 52 15.88 -0.48 4.65
CA GLY A 52 15.38 0.89 4.57
C GLY A 52 14.29 1.25 5.60
N GLY A 53 13.75 0.28 6.33
CA GLY A 53 12.73 0.50 7.37
C GLY A 53 11.35 0.85 6.83
N GLY A 54 10.40 1.04 7.76
CA GLY A 54 9.00 1.29 7.47
C GLY A 54 8.18 0.01 7.33
N SER A 55 6.92 0.08 7.76
CA SER A 55 5.99 -1.05 7.68
C SER A 55 4.55 -0.60 7.43
N ILE A 56 3.76 -1.53 6.91
CA ILE A 56 2.30 -1.40 6.84
C ILE A 56 1.70 -2.34 7.87
N GLY A 57 0.92 -1.80 8.79
CA GLY A 57 0.12 -2.55 9.74
C GLY A 57 -1.29 -2.75 9.22
N LEU A 58 -1.80 -3.97 9.29
CA LEU A 58 -3.16 -4.30 8.96
C LEU A 58 -3.90 -4.68 10.24
N ARG A 59 -4.96 -3.91 10.56
CA ARG A 59 -5.83 -4.12 11.72
C ARG A 59 -7.20 -4.55 11.26
N GLU A 60 -7.76 -5.56 11.90
CA GLU A 60 -9.14 -5.94 11.63
C GLU A 60 -10.12 -4.91 12.20
N ARG A 61 -11.13 -4.57 11.40
CA ARG A 61 -12.18 -3.65 11.81
C ARG A 61 -12.92 -4.18 13.06
N GLN A 62 -13.12 -3.30 14.03
CA GLN A 62 -13.94 -3.62 15.19
C GLN A 62 -15.43 -3.70 14.84
N SER A 63 -16.17 -4.61 15.49
CA SER A 63 -17.59 -4.85 15.21
C SER A 63 -18.48 -3.63 15.46
N ASP A 64 -18.10 -2.76 16.39
CA ASP A 64 -18.78 -1.50 16.76
C ASP A 64 -18.32 -0.30 15.93
N ALA A 65 -17.33 -0.49 15.05
CA ALA A 65 -16.86 0.58 14.18
C ALA A 65 -17.89 0.90 13.10
N ARG A 66 -17.93 2.16 12.71
CA ARG A 66 -18.82 2.64 11.65
C ARG A 66 -18.60 1.86 10.35
N ALA A 67 -19.64 1.19 9.87
CA ALA A 67 -19.63 0.45 8.63
C ALA A 67 -19.99 1.39 7.46
N ALA A 68 -19.03 2.18 7.01
CA ALA A 68 -19.17 2.99 5.81
C ALA A 68 -18.13 2.55 4.77
N PRO A 69 -18.43 2.65 3.46
CA PRO A 69 -17.42 2.49 2.43
C PRO A 69 -16.28 3.49 2.65
N TYR A 70 -15.07 3.08 2.27
CA TYR A 70 -13.94 4.00 2.32
C TYR A 70 -14.18 5.18 1.37
N ASP A 71 -14.10 6.39 1.92
CA ASP A 71 -14.19 7.64 1.15
C ASP A 71 -12.86 8.38 1.25
N ARG A 72 -12.11 8.38 0.16
CA ARG A 72 -10.80 9.04 0.09
C ARG A 72 -10.84 10.55 0.19
N TYR A 73 -12.00 11.15 0.06
CA TYR A 73 -12.19 12.60 0.18
C TYR A 73 -12.70 13.02 1.56
N ALA A 74 -13.03 12.06 2.43
CA ALA A 74 -13.29 12.32 3.84
C ALA A 74 -11.97 12.56 4.60
N ILE A 75 -12.05 13.11 5.81
CA ILE A 75 -10.87 13.30 6.66
C ILE A 75 -10.19 11.94 6.91
N GLY A 76 -8.95 11.82 6.52
CA GLY A 76 -8.15 10.59 6.61
C GLY A 76 -7.17 10.48 5.45
N ALA A 77 -6.76 9.27 5.12
CA ALA A 77 -5.87 9.03 4.00
C ALA A 77 -6.62 9.12 2.66
N HIS A 78 -6.09 9.89 1.70
CA HIS A 78 -6.61 9.88 0.33
C HIS A 78 -6.12 8.63 -0.43
N HIS A 79 -4.84 8.32 -0.33
CA HIS A 79 -4.22 7.11 -0.88
C HIS A 79 -2.89 6.83 -0.21
N VAL A 80 -2.36 5.64 -0.42
CA VAL A 80 -1.02 5.23 0.03
C VAL A 80 -0.19 4.90 -1.20
N ALA A 81 0.98 5.52 -1.32
CA ALA A 81 1.89 5.31 -2.42
C ALA A 81 3.13 4.53 -1.98
N PHE A 82 3.47 3.49 -2.73
CA PHE A 82 4.66 2.67 -2.52
C PHE A 82 5.68 2.95 -3.61
N ALA A 83 6.93 3.17 -3.22
CA ALA A 83 8.02 3.39 -4.16
C ALA A 83 8.51 2.07 -4.76
N ALA A 84 8.66 2.04 -6.08
CA ALA A 84 9.25 0.96 -6.84
C ALA A 84 10.66 1.34 -7.32
N ALA A 85 11.55 0.36 -7.37
CA ALA A 85 12.95 0.57 -7.77
C ALA A 85 13.11 0.99 -9.23
N SER A 86 12.17 0.62 -10.10
CA SER A 86 12.21 0.94 -11.52
C SER A 86 10.81 0.92 -12.15
N ARG A 87 10.68 1.47 -13.36
CA ARG A 87 9.46 1.36 -14.18
C ARG A 87 9.10 -0.11 -14.45
N ALA A 88 10.10 -0.96 -14.68
CA ALA A 88 9.89 -2.39 -14.90
C ALA A 88 9.20 -3.07 -13.69
N VAL A 89 9.54 -2.68 -12.48
CA VAL A 89 8.85 -3.17 -11.26
C VAL A 89 7.40 -2.68 -11.21
N VAL A 90 7.13 -1.44 -11.59
CA VAL A 90 5.74 -0.93 -11.69
C VAL A 90 4.95 -1.75 -12.70
N ASP A 91 5.50 -2.02 -13.90
CA ASP A 91 4.85 -2.81 -14.94
C ASP A 91 4.59 -4.25 -14.49
N GLU A 92 5.57 -4.88 -13.86
CA GLU A 92 5.43 -6.24 -13.32
C GLU A 92 4.33 -6.32 -12.25
N ARG A 93 4.28 -5.37 -11.33
CA ARG A 93 3.23 -5.31 -10.32
C ARG A 93 1.86 -5.02 -10.93
N ALA A 94 1.78 -4.19 -11.96
CA ALA A 94 0.53 -3.97 -12.69
C ALA A 94 0.01 -5.25 -13.36
N GLN A 95 0.91 -6.07 -13.94
CA GLN A 95 0.56 -7.39 -14.47
C GLN A 95 0.07 -8.33 -13.37
N TRP A 96 0.73 -8.34 -12.22
CA TRP A 96 0.31 -9.13 -11.06
C TRP A 96 -1.09 -8.72 -10.59
N LEU A 97 -1.36 -7.41 -10.48
CA LEU A 97 -2.68 -6.87 -10.12
C LEU A 97 -3.76 -7.34 -11.09
N ALA A 98 -3.53 -7.22 -12.39
CA ALA A 98 -4.46 -7.67 -13.42
C ALA A 98 -4.71 -9.18 -13.35
N ALA A 99 -3.68 -9.98 -13.15
CA ALA A 99 -3.79 -11.44 -13.02
C ALA A 99 -4.57 -11.88 -11.77
N HIS A 100 -4.61 -11.04 -10.73
CA HIS A 100 -5.36 -11.28 -9.50
C HIS A 100 -6.75 -10.59 -9.48
N GLY A 101 -7.20 -10.07 -10.62
CA GLY A 101 -8.52 -9.44 -10.75
C GLY A 101 -8.69 -8.14 -9.98
N VAL A 102 -7.59 -7.45 -9.68
CA VAL A 102 -7.62 -6.17 -8.95
C VAL A 102 -8.06 -5.05 -9.87
N ALA A 103 -8.96 -4.19 -9.38
CA ALA A 103 -9.42 -3.01 -10.12
C ALA A 103 -8.29 -1.98 -10.23
N ILE A 104 -7.83 -1.72 -11.45
CA ILE A 104 -6.85 -0.67 -11.77
C ILE A 104 -7.63 0.58 -12.19
N GLU A 105 -7.36 1.70 -11.52
CA GLU A 105 -7.97 2.98 -11.86
C GLU A 105 -7.32 3.58 -13.10
N SER A 106 -5.98 3.63 -13.13
CA SER A 106 -5.23 4.15 -14.28
C SER A 106 -3.77 3.72 -14.25
N GLY A 107 -3.11 3.78 -15.40
CA GLY A 107 -1.72 3.36 -15.59
C GLY A 107 -1.57 1.84 -15.81
N PRO A 108 -0.30 1.33 -15.87
CA PRO A 108 0.93 2.10 -15.64
C PRO A 108 1.26 3.06 -16.78
N GLU A 109 1.59 4.29 -16.44
CA GLU A 109 1.95 5.33 -17.40
C GLU A 109 2.76 6.46 -16.75
N GLU A 110 3.33 7.33 -17.56
CA GLU A 110 3.99 8.54 -17.07
C GLU A 110 2.95 9.64 -16.81
N TYR A 111 3.01 10.23 -15.61
CA TYR A 111 2.13 11.31 -15.20
C TYR A 111 2.88 12.63 -15.09
N GLY A 112 2.22 13.72 -15.43
CA GLY A 112 2.78 15.08 -15.39
C GLY A 112 3.01 15.67 -13.98
N TYR A 113 2.94 14.87 -12.93
CA TYR A 113 3.13 15.36 -11.54
C TYR A 113 4.57 15.77 -11.26
N ALA A 114 5.52 15.07 -11.87
CA ALA A 114 6.94 15.39 -11.84
C ALA A 114 7.64 14.73 -13.03
N PRO A 115 8.83 15.23 -13.45
CA PRO A 115 9.60 14.59 -14.51
C PRO A 115 9.90 13.12 -14.19
N GLY A 116 9.54 12.23 -15.12
CA GLY A 116 9.79 10.79 -14.98
C GLY A 116 8.91 10.06 -13.96
N TYR A 117 7.84 10.68 -13.50
CA TYR A 117 6.88 10.08 -12.58
C TYR A 117 6.06 9.01 -13.30
N TYR A 118 6.35 7.75 -13.03
CA TYR A 118 5.72 6.58 -13.66
C TYR A 118 4.97 5.77 -12.62
N ALA A 119 3.66 5.59 -12.79
CA ALA A 119 2.82 5.02 -11.73
C ALA A 119 1.64 4.21 -12.25
N VAL A 120 1.10 3.37 -11.36
CA VAL A 120 -0.18 2.70 -11.50
C VAL A 120 -1.02 2.96 -10.25
N PHE A 121 -2.29 3.30 -10.44
CA PHE A 121 -3.27 3.51 -9.38
C PHE A 121 -4.30 2.38 -9.36
N PHE A 122 -4.59 1.85 -8.18
CA PHE A 122 -5.47 0.70 -8.00
C PHE A 122 -6.10 0.70 -6.61
N TYR A 123 -6.93 -0.30 -6.32
CA TYR A 123 -7.64 -0.41 -5.06
C TYR A 123 -7.29 -1.69 -4.33
N ASP A 124 -7.19 -1.59 -2.99
CA ASP A 124 -7.11 -2.77 -2.15
C ASP A 124 -8.47 -3.49 -2.04
N PRO A 125 -8.56 -4.64 -1.34
CA PRO A 125 -9.84 -5.36 -1.20
C PRO A 125 -10.97 -4.57 -0.55
N ASP A 126 -10.68 -3.52 0.21
CA ASP A 126 -11.66 -2.66 0.88
C ASP A 126 -11.95 -1.35 0.12
N GLY A 127 -11.35 -1.16 -1.05
CA GLY A 127 -11.50 0.03 -1.87
C GLY A 127 -10.58 1.19 -1.45
N ILE A 128 -9.58 0.94 -0.61
CA ILE A 128 -8.55 1.92 -0.29
C ILE A 128 -7.70 2.15 -1.54
N LYS A 129 -7.57 3.41 -1.96
CA LYS A 129 -6.75 3.75 -3.13
C LYS A 129 -5.28 3.59 -2.80
N LEU A 130 -4.59 2.84 -3.67
CA LEU A 130 -3.16 2.61 -3.61
C LEU A 130 -2.48 3.08 -4.88
N GLU A 131 -1.19 3.31 -4.77
CA GLU A 131 -0.32 3.70 -5.86
C GLU A 131 1.00 2.93 -5.77
N LEU A 132 1.51 2.48 -6.91
CA LEU A 132 2.92 2.08 -7.06
C LEU A 132 3.57 3.04 -8.04
N LEU A 133 4.69 3.62 -7.63
CA LEU A 133 5.37 4.59 -8.47
C LEU A 133 6.88 4.40 -8.50
N HIS A 134 7.45 4.68 -9.66
CA HIS A 134 8.86 4.96 -9.83
C HIS A 134 9.04 6.39 -10.30
N ARG A 135 9.97 7.09 -9.68
CA ARG A 135 10.39 8.42 -10.13
C ARG A 135 11.88 8.60 -9.89
N PRO A 136 12.59 9.31 -10.79
CA PRO A 136 13.93 9.78 -10.50
C PRO A 136 13.94 10.62 -9.22
N ASP A 137 15.09 10.79 -8.61
CA ASP A 137 15.24 11.47 -7.33
C ASP A 137 14.47 12.80 -7.27
N TYR A 138 13.35 12.78 -6.59
CA TYR A 138 12.43 13.93 -6.45
C TYR A 138 13.01 15.04 -5.57
N TRP A 139 13.91 14.64 -4.66
CA TRP A 139 14.51 15.53 -3.68
C TRP A 139 15.94 15.94 -4.05
N ALA A 140 16.42 15.54 -5.23
CA ALA A 140 17.71 16.04 -5.70
C ALA A 140 17.68 17.57 -5.75
N PRO A 141 18.74 18.25 -5.30
CA PRO A 141 18.83 19.70 -5.40
C PRO A 141 18.67 20.12 -6.87
N ARG A 142 17.79 21.06 -7.11
CA ARG A 142 17.60 21.66 -8.44
C ARG A 142 18.78 22.55 -8.79
#